data_ad20f861693c915cf93226b8124b67ba
#
_entry.id   ad20f861693c915cf93226b8124b67ba
#
_cell.length_a   1.000
_cell.length_b   1.000
_cell.length_c   1.000
_cell.angle_alpha   90.00
_cell.angle_beta   90.00
_cell.angle_gamma   90.00
#
_symmetry.space_group_name_H-M   'P 1'
#
loop_
_entity.id
_entity.type
_entity.pdbx_description
1 polymer ?
#
loop_
_entity_poly.entity_id
_entity_poly.type
_entity_poly.pdbx_seq_one_letter_code
_entity_poly.pdbx_strand_id
1 'polypeptide(L)'
;MCIRDRLKSAEDIDPAHYNWFLDEFENFCRHKALEGAILTSADMLEKGEYGAVENKIKEAVQVGLTKDLGTDYFEDPKGRLTALKDNNGTVSTGWAGLDKKLFGGFNRGELNLFAGGSGAGKSLFLQNMAVNWVEQGLNVVYITLELSENLTAMRIDSMVSQTPAREIFRNIDTVELKVKTKAKEAGKLVIKYLPSGATALSIRTYTVSYTHLRAHETSLH
;
A
#
# COMPACT_ATOMS: atom_id res chain seq x y z
N MET A 1 -8.41 -1.73 53.60
CA MET A 1 -7.21 -1.39 52.79
C MET A 1 -7.66 -0.34 51.76
N CYS A 2 -7.25 0.91 51.95
CA CYS A 2 -7.73 2.09 51.22
C CYS A 2 -7.09 2.12 49.82
N ILE A 3 -7.81 2.59 48.80
CA ILE A 3 -7.31 2.79 47.41
C ILE A 3 -6.00 3.62 47.45
N ARG A 4 -5.89 4.57 48.40
CA ARG A 4 -4.69 5.39 48.62
C ARG A 4 -3.45 4.61 49.04
N ASP A 5 -3.60 3.48 49.71
CA ASP A 5 -2.48 2.64 50.17
C ASP A 5 -1.97 1.77 49.01
N ARG A 6 -2.84 1.42 48.04
CA ARG A 6 -2.46 0.73 46.79
C ARG A 6 -1.72 1.62 45.80
N LEU A 7 -2.05 2.92 45.78
CA LEU A 7 -1.36 3.88 44.92
C LEU A 7 0.05 4.21 45.40
N LYS A 8 0.29 4.18 46.74
CA LYS A 8 1.64 4.36 47.31
C LYS A 8 2.58 3.20 47.02
N SER A 9 2.07 1.99 46.88
CA SER A 9 2.88 0.82 46.49
C SER A 9 3.20 0.76 44.99
N ALA A 10 2.65 1.68 44.19
CA ALA A 10 2.94 1.80 42.77
C ALA A 10 4.18 2.67 42.47
N GLU A 11 4.70 3.41 43.47
CA GLU A 11 5.89 4.26 43.30
C GLU A 11 7.21 3.42 43.21
N ASP A 12 7.18 2.14 43.58
CA ASP A 12 8.33 1.22 43.56
C ASP A 12 8.27 0.18 42.40
N ILE A 13 7.50 0.41 41.37
CA ILE A 13 7.42 -0.49 40.21
C ILE A 13 8.64 -0.28 39.32
N ASP A 14 9.44 -1.34 39.14
CA ASP A 14 10.53 -1.38 38.16
C ASP A 14 10.01 -0.91 36.78
N PRO A 15 10.71 0.04 36.09
CA PRO A 15 10.33 0.49 34.77
C PRO A 15 10.10 -0.63 33.75
N ALA A 16 10.79 -1.77 33.87
CA ALA A 16 10.57 -2.95 33.05
C ALA A 16 9.18 -3.58 33.28
N HIS A 17 8.73 -3.68 34.54
CA HIS A 17 7.39 -4.13 34.88
C HIS A 17 6.29 -3.15 34.43
N TYR A 18 6.57 -1.86 34.44
CA TYR A 18 5.63 -0.86 33.98
C TYR A 18 5.35 -0.98 32.48
N ASN A 19 6.39 -1.14 31.65
CA ASN A 19 6.23 -1.35 30.23
C ASN A 19 5.50 -2.64 29.91
N TRP A 20 5.83 -3.74 30.59
CA TRP A 20 5.11 -5.00 30.47
C TRP A 20 3.63 -4.85 30.85
N PHE A 21 3.34 -4.14 31.92
CA PHE A 21 1.95 -3.89 32.32
C PHE A 21 1.18 -3.09 31.29
N LEU A 22 1.80 -2.05 30.70
CA LEU A 22 1.16 -1.28 29.63
C LEU A 22 0.88 -2.12 28.40
N ASP A 23 1.80 -3.00 28.01
CA ASP A 23 1.62 -3.90 26.86
C ASP A 23 0.47 -4.89 27.11
N GLU A 24 0.41 -5.47 28.31
CA GLU A 24 -0.62 -6.43 28.67
C GLU A 24 -1.99 -5.75 28.81
N PHE A 25 -2.03 -4.54 29.37
CA PHE A 25 -3.25 -3.74 29.44
C PHE A 25 -3.75 -3.32 28.05
N GLU A 26 -2.85 -2.95 27.13
CA GLU A 26 -3.21 -2.65 25.75
C GLU A 26 -3.80 -3.89 25.05
N ASN A 27 -3.17 -5.03 25.21
CA ASN A 27 -3.67 -6.31 24.67
C ASN A 27 -5.06 -6.65 25.21
N PHE A 28 -5.26 -6.44 26.52
CA PHE A 28 -6.57 -6.63 27.16
C PHE A 28 -7.62 -5.67 26.57
N CYS A 29 -7.30 -4.39 26.42
CA CYS A 29 -8.22 -3.41 25.85
C CYS A 29 -8.59 -3.75 24.40
N ARG A 30 -7.62 -4.14 23.57
CA ARG A 30 -7.85 -4.58 22.19
C ARG A 30 -8.73 -5.83 22.13
N HIS A 31 -8.43 -6.81 22.98
CA HIS A 31 -9.22 -8.04 23.05
C HIS A 31 -10.69 -7.74 23.41
N LYS A 32 -10.91 -6.92 24.44
CA LYS A 32 -12.26 -6.54 24.88
C LYS A 32 -13.01 -5.70 23.88
N ALA A 33 -12.33 -4.80 23.16
CA ALA A 33 -12.94 -4.01 22.10
C ALA A 33 -13.38 -4.91 20.92
N LEU A 34 -12.53 -5.85 20.49
CA LEU A 34 -12.86 -6.81 19.43
C LEU A 34 -13.97 -7.75 19.85
N GLU A 35 -13.92 -8.33 21.05
CA GLU A 35 -14.96 -9.19 21.61
C GLU A 35 -16.33 -8.48 21.57
N GLY A 36 -16.38 -7.24 22.09
CA GLY A 36 -17.61 -6.44 22.08
C GLY A 36 -18.10 -6.09 20.67
N ALA A 37 -17.17 -5.79 19.75
CA ALA A 37 -17.50 -5.51 18.36
C ALA A 37 -18.07 -6.74 17.65
N ILE A 38 -17.49 -7.93 17.86
CA ILE A 38 -17.95 -9.18 17.27
C ILE A 38 -19.37 -9.52 17.78
N LEU A 39 -19.57 -9.43 19.10
CA LEU A 39 -20.90 -9.70 19.69
C LEU A 39 -21.97 -8.75 19.13
N THR A 40 -21.68 -7.45 19.07
CA THR A 40 -22.63 -6.46 18.52
C THR A 40 -22.83 -6.65 17.01
N SER A 41 -21.79 -7.07 16.30
CA SER A 41 -21.86 -7.31 14.85
C SER A 41 -22.75 -8.49 14.50
N ALA A 42 -22.92 -9.48 15.38
CA ALA A 42 -23.83 -10.60 15.15
C ALA A 42 -25.27 -10.11 14.98
N ASP A 43 -25.72 -9.22 15.87
CA ASP A 43 -27.08 -8.63 15.79
C ASP A 43 -27.26 -7.74 14.54
N MET A 44 -26.20 -7.04 14.12
CA MET A 44 -26.22 -6.20 12.92
C MET A 44 -26.24 -7.03 11.63
N LEU A 45 -25.56 -8.19 11.62
CA LEU A 45 -25.57 -9.14 10.50
C LEU A 45 -26.97 -9.72 10.27
N GLU A 46 -27.69 -10.07 11.34
CA GLU A 46 -29.08 -10.55 11.24
C GLU A 46 -30.01 -9.51 10.61
N LYS A 47 -29.71 -8.22 10.83
CA LYS A 47 -30.45 -7.08 10.25
C LYS A 47 -29.98 -6.70 8.83
N GLY A 48 -28.92 -7.33 8.31
CA GLY A 48 -28.33 -7.02 6.99
C GLY A 48 -27.54 -5.71 6.94
N GLU A 49 -27.13 -5.15 8.08
CA GLU A 49 -26.42 -3.87 8.19
C GLU A 49 -24.92 -4.02 7.99
N TYR A 50 -24.48 -4.53 6.83
CA TYR A 50 -23.05 -4.86 6.56
C TYR A 50 -22.09 -3.67 6.72
N GLY A 51 -22.49 -2.47 6.33
CA GLY A 51 -21.67 -1.27 6.48
C GLY A 51 -21.45 -0.86 7.94
N ALA A 52 -22.45 -1.07 8.81
CA ALA A 52 -22.32 -0.83 10.24
C ALA A 52 -21.36 -1.84 10.90
N VAL A 53 -21.42 -3.11 10.48
CA VAL A 53 -20.50 -4.17 10.91
C VAL A 53 -19.06 -3.79 10.57
N GLU A 54 -18.80 -3.41 9.30
CA GLU A 54 -17.45 -3.01 8.85
C GLU A 54 -16.89 -1.86 9.68
N ASN A 55 -17.69 -0.82 9.92
CA ASN A 55 -17.27 0.33 10.72
C ASN A 55 -16.99 -0.08 12.18
N LYS A 56 -17.85 -0.89 12.78
CA LYS A 56 -17.71 -1.35 14.17
C LYS A 56 -16.43 -2.16 14.38
N ILE A 57 -16.12 -3.05 13.46
CA ILE A 57 -14.85 -3.82 13.51
C ILE A 57 -13.65 -2.92 13.30
N LYS A 58 -13.70 -1.95 12.37
CA LYS A 58 -12.62 -0.98 12.16
C LYS A 58 -12.34 -0.14 13.41
N GLU A 59 -13.38 0.34 14.07
CA GLU A 59 -13.25 1.08 15.34
C GLU A 59 -12.57 0.22 16.41
N ALA A 60 -12.98 -1.04 16.56
CA ALA A 60 -12.43 -1.95 17.56
C ALA A 60 -10.95 -2.29 17.31
N VAL A 61 -10.54 -2.44 16.05
CA VAL A 61 -9.13 -2.66 15.68
C VAL A 61 -8.25 -1.44 15.98
N GLN A 62 -8.82 -0.23 15.96
CA GLN A 62 -8.10 1.00 16.28
C GLN A 62 -7.95 1.26 17.78
N VAL A 63 -8.63 0.49 18.63
CA VAL A 63 -8.46 0.58 20.08
C VAL A 63 -7.08 0.12 20.48
N GLY A 64 -6.31 0.97 21.12
CA GLY A 64 -5.01 0.70 21.67
C GLY A 64 -4.44 1.96 22.32
N LEU A 65 -3.56 1.80 23.27
CA LEU A 65 -2.76 2.90 23.77
C LEU A 65 -1.77 3.27 22.66
N THR A 66 -1.97 4.39 22.02
CA THR A 66 -1.07 4.88 20.98
C THR A 66 0.26 5.20 21.65
N LYS A 67 1.22 4.28 21.54
CA LYS A 67 2.60 4.50 22.04
C LYS A 67 3.38 5.47 21.14
N ASP A 68 2.92 5.63 19.91
CA ASP A 68 3.52 6.57 18.98
C ASP A 68 2.98 7.97 19.24
N LEU A 69 3.65 8.67 20.12
CA LEU A 69 3.39 10.10 20.41
C LEU A 69 4.06 11.02 19.36
N GLY A 70 4.57 10.45 18.28
CA GLY A 70 5.39 11.15 17.29
C GLY A 70 6.86 11.19 17.71
N THR A 71 7.63 12.00 17.00
CA THR A 71 9.07 12.13 17.21
C THR A 71 9.36 13.45 17.91
N ASP A 72 10.05 13.40 19.05
CA ASP A 72 10.62 14.63 19.64
C ASP A 72 11.70 15.15 18.69
N TYR A 73 11.47 16.36 18.19
CA TYR A 73 12.34 16.93 17.15
C TYR A 73 13.79 17.11 17.62
N PHE A 74 14.02 17.39 18.89
CA PHE A 74 15.32 17.71 19.46
C PHE A 74 16.03 16.52 20.10
N GLU A 75 15.32 15.41 20.39
CA GLU A 75 15.86 14.28 21.16
C GLU A 75 16.97 13.53 20.43
N ASP A 76 16.74 13.12 19.16
CA ASP A 76 17.73 12.36 18.37
C ASP A 76 17.80 12.83 16.90
N PRO A 77 18.41 13.98 16.61
CA PRO A 77 18.58 14.46 15.24
C PRO A 77 19.46 13.53 14.38
N LYS A 78 20.47 12.89 14.98
CA LYS A 78 21.39 12.02 14.24
C LYS A 78 20.71 10.72 13.81
N GLY A 79 20.00 10.03 14.70
CA GLY A 79 19.26 8.81 14.39
C GLY A 79 18.20 9.05 13.32
N ARG A 80 17.43 10.13 13.45
CA ARG A 80 16.43 10.54 12.46
C ARG A 80 17.03 10.81 11.07
N LEU A 81 18.14 11.53 10.98
CA LEU A 81 18.79 11.82 9.71
C LEU A 81 19.42 10.57 9.09
N THR A 82 19.98 9.66 9.91
CA THR A 82 20.49 8.38 9.46
C THR A 82 19.36 7.51 8.90
N ALA A 83 18.25 7.38 9.62
CA ALA A 83 17.08 6.64 9.15
C ALA A 83 16.50 7.20 7.84
N LEU A 84 16.47 8.53 7.68
CA LEU A 84 16.07 9.16 6.42
C LEU A 84 17.04 8.83 5.28
N LYS A 85 18.35 8.86 5.53
CA LYS A 85 19.37 8.53 4.53
C LYS A 85 19.24 7.09 4.05
N ASP A 86 19.02 6.15 4.97
CA ASP A 86 18.96 4.72 4.67
C ASP A 86 17.66 4.35 3.94
N ASN A 87 16.59 5.12 4.11
CA ASN A 87 15.30 4.89 3.49
C ASN A 87 15.01 5.76 2.26
N ASN A 88 15.92 6.67 1.89
CA ASN A 88 15.72 7.57 0.77
C ASN A 88 16.02 6.90 -0.57
N GLY A 89 15.18 7.16 -1.59
CA GLY A 89 15.38 6.69 -2.96
C GLY A 89 15.32 5.17 -3.12
N THR A 90 14.47 4.49 -2.34
CA THR A 90 14.42 3.02 -2.33
C THR A 90 13.77 2.40 -3.56
N VAL A 91 13.05 3.18 -4.37
CA VAL A 91 12.34 2.73 -5.58
C VAL A 91 12.85 3.53 -6.78
N SER A 92 13.75 2.95 -7.55
CA SER A 92 14.26 3.57 -8.78
C SER A 92 13.14 3.78 -9.80
N THR A 93 13.20 4.91 -10.51
CA THR A 93 12.27 5.18 -11.63
C THR A 93 12.63 4.39 -12.89
N GLY A 94 13.82 3.79 -12.94
CA GLY A 94 14.40 3.17 -14.13
C GLY A 94 15.10 4.17 -15.07
N TRP A 95 15.10 5.46 -14.73
CA TRP A 95 15.80 6.49 -15.48
C TRP A 95 16.88 7.16 -14.62
N ALA A 96 18.13 6.86 -14.90
CA ALA A 96 19.27 7.36 -14.11
C ALA A 96 19.29 8.90 -13.96
N GLY A 97 18.84 9.64 -14.98
CA GLY A 97 18.76 11.10 -14.92
C GLY A 97 17.67 11.61 -13.98
N LEU A 98 16.58 10.90 -13.85
CA LEU A 98 15.49 11.23 -12.91
C LEU A 98 15.86 10.78 -11.50
N ASP A 99 16.37 9.57 -11.35
CA ASP A 99 16.84 9.04 -10.06
C ASP A 99 17.90 9.95 -9.42
N LYS A 100 18.83 10.45 -10.22
CA LYS A 100 19.83 11.42 -9.72
C LYS A 100 19.19 12.70 -9.13
N LYS A 101 18.10 13.18 -9.75
CA LYS A 101 17.36 14.36 -9.24
C LYS A 101 16.51 14.05 -8.01
N LEU A 102 16.09 12.81 -7.87
CA LEU A 102 15.27 12.29 -6.75
C LEU A 102 16.14 11.65 -5.65
N PHE A 103 17.47 11.83 -5.69
CA PHE A 103 18.39 11.24 -4.70
C PHE A 103 18.31 9.72 -4.59
N GLY A 104 18.02 9.02 -5.69
CA GLY A 104 17.96 7.57 -5.81
C GLY A 104 16.64 7.04 -6.36
N GLY A 105 15.58 7.80 -6.32
CA GLY A 105 14.24 7.41 -6.78
C GLY A 105 13.14 7.85 -5.84
N PHE A 106 12.02 7.14 -5.85
CA PHE A 106 10.88 7.39 -4.95
C PHE A 106 11.03 6.68 -3.61
N ASN A 107 10.33 7.17 -2.60
CA ASN A 107 10.25 6.54 -1.28
C ASN A 107 8.93 5.78 -1.11
N ARG A 108 8.94 4.79 -0.23
CA ARG A 108 7.71 4.09 0.15
C ARG A 108 6.79 5.01 0.95
N GLY A 109 5.48 4.89 0.70
CA GLY A 109 4.47 5.67 1.40
C GLY A 109 4.29 7.09 0.86
N GLU A 110 4.96 7.47 -0.21
CA GLU A 110 4.83 8.79 -0.84
C GLU A 110 3.73 8.82 -1.89
N LEU A 111 3.11 9.98 -2.03
CA LEU A 111 2.24 10.34 -3.14
C LEU A 111 2.99 11.26 -4.11
N ASN A 112 3.29 10.76 -5.30
CA ASN A 112 3.99 11.51 -6.34
C ASN A 112 3.00 11.93 -7.43
N LEU A 113 2.92 13.22 -7.75
CA LEU A 113 2.00 13.79 -8.74
C LEU A 113 2.74 14.27 -9.98
N PHE A 114 2.29 13.82 -11.16
CA PHE A 114 2.81 14.24 -12.45
C PHE A 114 1.76 15.08 -13.19
N ALA A 115 2.03 16.35 -13.36
CA ALA A 115 1.16 17.28 -14.05
C ALA A 115 1.74 17.69 -15.43
N GLY A 116 0.85 17.96 -16.37
CA GLY A 116 1.23 18.41 -17.71
C GLY A 116 -0.01 18.68 -18.56
N GLY A 117 0.12 19.46 -19.60
CA GLY A 117 -0.95 19.75 -20.57
C GLY A 117 -1.50 18.49 -21.27
N SER A 118 -2.60 18.66 -21.99
CA SER A 118 -3.11 17.60 -22.86
C SER A 118 -2.06 17.25 -23.92
N GLY A 119 -1.88 15.97 -24.23
CA GLY A 119 -0.87 15.52 -25.20
C GLY A 119 0.58 15.51 -24.70
N ALA A 120 0.89 16.00 -23.49
CA ALA A 120 2.25 16.04 -22.94
C ALA A 120 2.87 14.65 -22.63
N GLY A 121 2.11 13.57 -22.83
CA GLY A 121 2.62 12.21 -22.61
C GLY A 121 2.51 11.67 -21.18
N LYS A 122 1.72 12.29 -20.29
CA LYS A 122 1.55 11.85 -18.90
C LYS A 122 1.26 10.35 -18.76
N SER A 123 0.27 9.87 -19.50
CA SER A 123 -0.12 8.44 -19.45
C SER A 123 0.99 7.53 -19.96
N LEU A 124 1.70 7.93 -21.03
CA LEU A 124 2.84 7.18 -21.55
C LEU A 124 4.00 7.14 -20.54
N PHE A 125 4.24 8.26 -19.86
CA PHE A 125 5.26 8.33 -18.80
C PHE A 125 4.94 7.37 -17.66
N LEU A 126 3.69 7.37 -17.15
CA LEU A 126 3.25 6.45 -16.10
C LEU A 126 3.28 4.98 -16.54
N GLN A 127 2.93 4.69 -17.80
CA GLN A 127 3.01 3.33 -18.37
C GLN A 127 4.45 2.85 -18.46
N ASN A 128 5.39 3.67 -18.92
CA ASN A 128 6.82 3.36 -18.93
C ASN A 128 7.36 3.12 -17.51
N MET A 129 6.94 3.95 -16.54
CA MET A 129 7.33 3.77 -15.15
C MET A 129 6.80 2.44 -14.60
N ALA A 130 5.56 2.09 -14.92
CA ALA A 130 4.98 0.80 -14.54
C ALA A 130 5.79 -0.37 -15.11
N VAL A 131 6.21 -0.30 -16.38
CA VAL A 131 7.07 -1.30 -17.01
C VAL A 131 8.43 -1.37 -16.32
N ASN A 132 9.09 -0.24 -16.07
CA ASN A 132 10.37 -0.19 -15.38
C ASN A 132 10.30 -0.84 -13.99
N TRP A 133 9.23 -0.62 -13.24
CA TRP A 133 9.06 -1.20 -11.91
C TRP A 133 8.79 -2.71 -11.97
N VAL A 134 7.98 -3.14 -12.92
CA VAL A 134 7.72 -4.58 -13.12
C VAL A 134 9.00 -5.30 -13.54
N GLU A 135 9.83 -4.72 -14.40
CA GLU A 135 11.14 -5.28 -14.79
C GLU A 135 12.14 -5.33 -13.62
N GLN A 136 11.97 -4.47 -12.61
CA GLN A 136 12.73 -4.54 -11.35
C GLN A 136 12.15 -5.56 -10.34
N GLY A 137 11.15 -6.35 -10.73
CA GLY A 137 10.50 -7.35 -9.86
C GLY A 137 9.42 -6.79 -8.93
N LEU A 138 9.06 -5.50 -9.04
CA LEU A 138 8.02 -4.90 -8.22
C LEU A 138 6.62 -5.27 -8.76
N ASN A 139 5.66 -5.38 -7.85
CA ASN A 139 4.26 -5.59 -8.22
C ASN A 139 3.57 -4.25 -8.38
N VAL A 140 2.95 -4.05 -9.54
CA VAL A 140 2.34 -2.78 -9.94
C VAL A 140 0.85 -2.95 -10.22
N VAL A 141 0.05 -2.05 -9.70
CA VAL A 141 -1.36 -1.87 -10.09
C VAL A 141 -1.46 -0.55 -10.86
N TYR A 142 -1.79 -0.64 -12.14
CA TYR A 142 -2.01 0.50 -13.01
C TYR A 142 -3.51 0.76 -13.16
N ILE A 143 -4.00 1.84 -12.59
CA ILE A 143 -5.41 2.24 -12.69
C ILE A 143 -5.53 3.32 -13.76
N THR A 144 -6.43 3.11 -14.72
CA THR A 144 -6.77 4.07 -15.76
C THR A 144 -8.22 4.52 -15.64
N LEU A 145 -8.47 5.82 -15.82
CA LEU A 145 -9.81 6.42 -15.81
C LEU A 145 -10.25 6.85 -17.22
N GLU A 146 -9.35 6.78 -18.19
CA GLU A 146 -9.55 7.34 -19.52
C GLU A 146 -9.52 6.26 -20.60
N LEU A 147 -8.54 5.37 -20.57
CA LEU A 147 -8.37 4.31 -21.57
C LEU A 147 -8.87 2.96 -21.05
N SER A 148 -9.44 2.16 -21.95
CA SER A 148 -9.77 0.77 -21.63
C SER A 148 -8.53 -0.06 -21.26
N GLU A 149 -8.74 -1.14 -20.52
CA GLU A 149 -7.67 -2.07 -20.12
C GLU A 149 -6.89 -2.59 -21.34
N ASN A 150 -7.60 -2.99 -22.41
CA ASN A 150 -6.99 -3.51 -23.64
C ASN A 150 -6.14 -2.47 -24.39
N LEU A 151 -6.58 -1.22 -24.48
CA LEU A 151 -5.80 -0.16 -25.11
C LEU A 151 -4.57 0.21 -24.28
N THR A 152 -4.68 0.18 -22.98
CA THR A 152 -3.56 0.39 -22.07
C THR A 152 -2.56 -0.77 -22.20
N ALA A 153 -3.05 -2.02 -22.20
CA ALA A 153 -2.22 -3.21 -22.37
C ALA A 153 -1.48 -3.18 -23.71
N MET A 154 -2.15 -2.87 -24.82
CA MET A 154 -1.51 -2.77 -26.13
C MET A 154 -0.34 -1.78 -26.16
N ARG A 155 -0.45 -0.64 -25.47
CA ARG A 155 0.66 0.32 -25.34
C ARG A 155 1.82 -0.25 -24.53
N ILE A 156 1.53 -0.96 -23.47
CA ILE A 156 2.52 -1.64 -22.64
C ILE A 156 3.16 -2.79 -23.42
N ASP A 157 2.39 -3.56 -24.18
CA ASP A 157 2.91 -4.60 -25.07
C ASP A 157 3.91 -4.04 -26.09
N SER A 158 3.62 -2.87 -26.64
CA SER A 158 4.54 -2.14 -27.53
C SER A 158 5.87 -1.82 -26.85
N MET A 159 5.83 -1.39 -25.59
CA MET A 159 7.03 -1.08 -24.80
C MET A 159 7.84 -2.34 -24.46
N VAL A 160 7.17 -3.35 -23.92
CA VAL A 160 7.79 -4.60 -23.47
C VAL A 160 8.36 -5.40 -24.65
N SER A 161 7.61 -5.51 -25.77
CA SER A 161 8.02 -6.25 -26.94
C SER A 161 8.96 -5.48 -27.87
N GLN A 162 9.13 -4.16 -27.64
CA GLN A 162 9.84 -3.26 -28.53
C GLN A 162 9.31 -3.32 -29.97
N THR A 163 7.99 -3.49 -30.11
CA THR A 163 7.29 -3.54 -31.39
C THR A 163 6.44 -2.28 -31.53
N PRO A 164 6.59 -1.50 -32.64
CA PRO A 164 5.77 -0.31 -32.85
C PRO A 164 4.27 -0.62 -32.75
N ALA A 165 3.49 0.23 -32.07
CA ALA A 165 2.07 0.00 -31.82
C ALA A 165 1.26 -0.29 -33.11
N ARG A 166 1.62 0.33 -34.25
CA ARG A 166 1.01 0.09 -35.57
C ARG A 166 1.27 -1.32 -36.13
N GLU A 167 2.27 -2.02 -35.62
CA GLU A 167 2.73 -3.33 -36.12
C GLU A 167 2.32 -4.48 -35.19
N ILE A 168 1.79 -4.19 -34.00
CA ILE A 168 1.42 -5.20 -32.99
C ILE A 168 0.47 -6.24 -33.58
N PHE A 169 -0.59 -5.80 -34.27
CA PHE A 169 -1.60 -6.71 -34.84
C PHE A 169 -1.08 -7.57 -36.00
N ARG A 170 0.04 -7.19 -36.60
CA ARG A 170 0.71 -8.02 -37.64
C ARG A 170 1.69 -9.02 -37.05
N ASN A 171 2.09 -8.82 -35.78
CA ASN A 171 3.15 -9.58 -35.13
C ASN A 171 2.68 -10.17 -33.79
N ILE A 172 1.41 -10.55 -33.67
CA ILE A 172 0.78 -10.96 -32.40
C ILE A 172 1.58 -12.09 -31.73
N ASP A 173 1.93 -13.14 -32.45
CA ASP A 173 2.67 -14.30 -31.91
C ASP A 173 4.05 -13.90 -31.36
N THR A 174 4.74 -13.01 -32.09
CA THR A 174 6.05 -12.49 -31.66
C THR A 174 5.93 -11.62 -30.41
N VAL A 175 4.91 -10.78 -30.35
CA VAL A 175 4.62 -9.94 -29.20
C VAL A 175 4.30 -10.80 -27.99
N GLU A 176 3.41 -11.78 -28.15
CA GLU A 176 3.03 -12.74 -27.09
C GLU A 176 4.27 -13.46 -26.53
N LEU A 177 5.12 -14.00 -27.40
CA LEU A 177 6.34 -14.70 -27.00
C LEU A 177 7.25 -13.78 -26.15
N LYS A 178 7.49 -12.55 -26.61
CA LYS A 178 8.34 -11.59 -25.91
C LYS A 178 7.75 -11.20 -24.53
N VAL A 179 6.44 -10.92 -24.47
CA VAL A 179 5.75 -10.59 -23.23
C VAL A 179 5.80 -11.77 -22.25
N LYS A 180 5.50 -12.99 -22.70
CA LYS A 180 5.58 -14.20 -21.85
C LYS A 180 7.01 -14.49 -21.37
N THR A 181 8.02 -14.19 -22.18
CA THR A 181 9.42 -14.34 -21.78
C THR A 181 9.78 -13.37 -20.68
N LYS A 182 9.40 -12.10 -20.84
CA LYS A 182 9.62 -11.06 -19.81
C LYS A 182 8.87 -11.36 -18.50
N ALA A 183 7.66 -11.90 -18.58
CA ALA A 183 6.85 -12.24 -17.42
C ALA A 183 7.48 -13.28 -16.48
N LYS A 184 8.47 -14.07 -16.93
CA LYS A 184 9.16 -15.07 -16.09
C LYS A 184 10.07 -14.45 -15.03
N GLU A 185 10.61 -13.27 -15.29
CA GLU A 185 11.56 -12.56 -14.42
C GLU A 185 10.98 -11.29 -13.82
N ALA A 186 9.83 -10.85 -14.33
CA ALA A 186 9.19 -9.61 -13.95
C ALA A 186 8.24 -9.77 -12.74
N GLY A 187 7.98 -8.67 -12.05
CA GLY A 187 6.89 -8.58 -11.09
C GLY A 187 5.51 -8.65 -11.78
N LYS A 188 4.46 -8.66 -11.00
CA LYS A 188 3.08 -8.70 -11.51
C LYS A 188 2.60 -7.30 -11.89
N LEU A 189 2.06 -7.13 -13.10
CA LEU A 189 1.37 -5.93 -13.54
C LEU A 189 -0.13 -6.20 -13.67
N VAL A 190 -0.94 -5.42 -12.97
CA VAL A 190 -2.40 -5.45 -13.09
C VAL A 190 -2.88 -4.13 -13.63
N ILE A 191 -3.65 -4.18 -14.72
CA ILE A 191 -4.27 -3.01 -15.33
C ILE A 191 -5.76 -3.03 -14.98
N LYS A 192 -6.27 -1.91 -14.45
CA LYS A 192 -7.67 -1.76 -14.09
C LYS A 192 -8.24 -0.48 -14.65
N TYR A 193 -9.29 -0.59 -15.44
CA TYR A 193 -10.12 0.55 -15.82
C TYR A 193 -11.18 0.82 -14.74
N LEU A 194 -11.28 2.05 -14.32
CA LEU A 194 -12.39 2.55 -13.51
C LEU A 194 -13.07 3.68 -14.30
N PRO A 195 -14.42 3.76 -14.28
CA PRO A 195 -15.14 4.77 -15.04
C PRO A 195 -14.83 6.19 -14.52
N SER A 196 -15.03 7.18 -15.39
CA SER A 196 -14.97 8.59 -15.00
C SER A 196 -16.03 8.85 -13.91
N GLY A 197 -15.58 9.42 -12.80
CA GLY A 197 -16.41 9.57 -11.59
C GLY A 197 -16.06 8.57 -10.47
N ALA A 198 -15.12 7.65 -10.70
CA ALA A 198 -14.57 6.86 -9.62
C ALA A 198 -13.98 7.75 -8.52
N THR A 199 -14.35 7.49 -7.29
CA THR A 199 -13.88 8.25 -6.12
C THR A 199 -12.57 7.68 -5.57
N ALA A 200 -11.87 8.45 -4.74
CA ALA A 200 -10.71 7.94 -3.99
C ALA A 200 -11.07 6.70 -3.17
N LEU A 201 -12.31 6.63 -2.67
CA LEU A 201 -12.81 5.45 -1.95
C LEU A 201 -12.90 4.22 -2.87
N SER A 202 -13.36 4.38 -4.11
CA SER A 202 -13.42 3.28 -5.10
C SER A 202 -12.03 2.72 -5.40
N ILE A 203 -11.05 3.59 -5.56
CA ILE A 203 -9.64 3.22 -5.79
C ILE A 203 -9.09 2.48 -4.56
N ARG A 204 -9.33 3.03 -3.37
CA ARG A 204 -8.89 2.42 -2.10
C ARG A 204 -9.50 1.03 -1.90
N THR A 205 -10.81 0.89 -2.10
CA THR A 205 -11.50 -0.40 -1.97
C THR A 205 -10.93 -1.43 -2.93
N TYR A 206 -10.70 -1.05 -4.19
CA TYR A 206 -10.10 -1.95 -5.17
C TYR A 206 -8.69 -2.39 -4.76
N THR A 207 -7.82 -1.46 -4.36
CA THR A 207 -6.43 -1.78 -3.98
C THR A 207 -6.36 -2.65 -2.74
N VAL A 208 -7.20 -2.39 -1.73
CA VAL A 208 -7.29 -3.20 -0.51
C VAL A 208 -7.78 -4.61 -0.84
N SER A 209 -8.87 -4.74 -1.61
CA SER A 209 -9.39 -6.05 -2.03
C SER A 209 -8.34 -6.85 -2.81
N TYR A 210 -7.59 -6.19 -3.70
CA TYR A 210 -6.54 -6.85 -4.48
C TYR A 210 -5.38 -7.35 -3.59
N THR A 211 -4.96 -6.60 -2.60
CA THR A 211 -3.90 -7.00 -1.67
C THR A 211 -4.32 -8.17 -0.79
N HIS A 212 -5.56 -8.19 -0.31
CA HIS A 212 -6.11 -9.29 0.49
C HIS A 212 -6.27 -10.59 -0.32
N LEU A 213 -6.82 -10.54 -1.53
CA LEU A 213 -6.96 -11.72 -2.39
C LEU A 213 -5.61 -12.38 -2.65
N ARG A 214 -4.56 -11.60 -2.81
CA ARG A 214 -3.22 -12.09 -3.06
C ARG A 214 -2.53 -12.68 -1.84
N ALA A 215 -2.79 -12.17 -0.64
CA ALA A 215 -2.28 -12.75 0.59
C ALA A 215 -2.80 -14.19 0.81
N HIS A 216 -4.01 -14.48 0.36
CA HIS A 216 -4.58 -15.83 0.38
C HIS A 216 -3.97 -16.78 -0.66
N GLU A 217 -3.61 -16.29 -1.86
CA GLU A 217 -2.95 -17.12 -2.89
C GLU A 217 -1.54 -17.56 -2.48
N THR A 218 -0.81 -16.73 -1.74
CA THR A 218 0.56 -17.06 -1.27
C THR A 218 0.60 -17.96 -0.03
N SER A 219 -0.52 -18.16 0.66
CA SER A 219 -0.62 -19.05 1.82
C SER A 219 -1.03 -20.50 1.47
N LEU A 220 -1.21 -20.82 0.19
CA LEU A 220 -1.61 -22.13 -0.32
C LEU A 220 -0.47 -22.90 -1.02
N HIS A 221 0.78 -22.43 -0.88
CA HIS A 221 1.97 -23.12 -1.41
C HIS A 221 2.97 -23.46 -0.31
#